data_cbbdab0ff69eb78be23bc062e7a0b562
#
_entry.id   cbbdab0ff69eb78be23bc062e7a0b562
#
_cell.length_a   1.000
_cell.length_b   1.000
_cell.length_c   1.000
_cell.angle_alpha   90.00
_cell.angle_beta   90.00
_cell.angle_gamma   90.00
#
_symmetry.space_group_name_H-M   'P 1'
#
loop_
_entity.id
_entity.type
_entity.pdbx_description
1 polymer ?
#
loop_
_entity_poly.entity_id
_entity_poly.type
_entity_poly.pdbx_seq_one_letter_code
_entity_poly.pdbx_strand_id
1 'polypeptide(L)'
;MLDTWLLERRRWFAIETGLIEGLYTLKRGVTEQLVTEGLEGVRGGHTVEGLADETIQGLLRSQEEALEVVFGDVRSGRPLTHHTLCAWHQLLTRFQETATGITPWGARIEIPLRRGRYKIRPNDPKRPDGVVHEYCPPEQVRSEMDRFLAMHAGHHGLNLPTEVEAAWMHHRFVRIHPFQDGNGRMARLLLAYAYLRNEEIPPVVTNEHRDAYIRALEAADRDDLRPFVDFLGLRAAVFLEAAIGIAEDALAGRNRLHHPNGGVTRDGVYYPGGDAEST
;
A
#
# COMPACT_ATOMS: atom_id res chain seq x y z
N MET A 1 0.09 3.11 24.35
CA MET A 1 -0.67 1.99 23.77
C MET A 1 -1.21 2.33 22.37
N LEU A 2 -2.07 3.36 22.22
CA LEU A 2 -2.58 3.76 20.88
C LEU A 2 -1.46 4.25 19.94
N ASP A 3 -0.53 5.09 20.43
CA ASP A 3 0.61 5.57 19.63
C ASP A 3 1.51 4.43 19.17
N THR A 4 1.74 3.44 20.03
CA THR A 4 2.52 2.23 19.69
C THR A 4 1.81 1.45 18.59
N TRP A 5 0.51 1.24 18.71
CA TRP A 5 -0.29 0.56 17.71
C TRP A 5 -0.30 1.30 16.36
N LEU A 6 -0.42 2.63 16.35
CA LEU A 6 -0.34 3.43 15.12
C LEU A 6 1.05 3.33 14.46
N LEU A 7 2.12 3.29 15.26
CA LEU A 7 3.47 3.08 14.75
C LEU A 7 3.61 1.69 14.10
N GLU A 8 3.11 0.65 14.77
CA GLU A 8 3.08 -0.70 14.23
C GLU A 8 2.30 -0.80 12.93
N ARG A 9 1.16 -0.06 12.80
CA ARG A 9 0.40 0.02 11.54
C ARG A 9 1.21 0.60 10.40
N ARG A 10 1.97 1.66 10.64
CA ARG A 10 2.84 2.28 9.61
C ARG A 10 3.93 1.31 9.17
N ARG A 11 4.58 0.63 10.11
CA ARG A 11 5.58 -0.39 9.82
C ARG A 11 4.97 -1.54 9.01
N TRP A 12 3.81 -1.99 9.41
CA TRP A 12 3.12 -3.06 8.71
C TRP A 12 2.75 -2.69 7.28
N PHE A 13 2.21 -1.49 7.06
CA PHE A 13 1.98 -0.96 5.72
C PHE A 13 3.26 -0.99 4.88
N ALA A 14 4.38 -0.54 5.43
CA ALA A 14 5.67 -0.52 4.75
C ALA A 14 6.14 -1.92 4.36
N ILE A 15 6.00 -2.89 5.25
CA ILE A 15 6.41 -4.28 5.02
C ILE A 15 5.53 -4.93 3.95
N GLU A 16 4.22 -4.89 4.14
CA GLU A 16 3.26 -5.59 3.29
C GLU A 16 3.24 -5.04 1.87
N THR A 17 3.39 -3.73 1.71
CA THR A 17 3.42 -3.15 0.37
C THR A 17 4.64 -3.61 -0.44
N GLY A 18 5.77 -3.90 0.21
CA GLY A 18 6.94 -4.47 -0.44
C GLY A 18 6.79 -5.96 -0.76
N LEU A 19 6.16 -6.72 0.15
CA LEU A 19 5.88 -8.15 -0.06
C LEU A 19 4.92 -8.38 -1.24
N ILE A 20 3.85 -7.58 -1.33
CA ILE A 20 2.88 -7.65 -2.44
C ILE A 20 3.57 -7.41 -3.79
N GLU A 21 4.51 -6.46 -3.85
CA GLU A 21 5.26 -6.14 -5.06
C GLU A 21 6.41 -7.13 -5.35
N GLY A 22 6.69 -8.06 -4.42
CA GLY A 22 7.79 -9.01 -4.58
C GLY A 22 9.17 -8.36 -4.54
N LEU A 23 9.31 -7.21 -3.88
CA LEU A 23 10.62 -6.54 -3.73
C LEU A 23 11.58 -7.34 -2.86
N TYR A 24 11.03 -8.08 -1.92
CA TYR A 24 11.72 -8.99 -1.01
C TYR A 24 10.75 -10.06 -0.51
N THR A 25 11.29 -11.10 0.07
CA THR A 25 10.55 -12.11 0.84
C THR A 25 11.11 -12.14 2.26
N LEU A 26 10.25 -12.37 3.25
CA LEU A 26 10.64 -12.47 4.65
C LEU A 26 10.42 -13.89 5.16
N LYS A 27 11.29 -14.36 6.04
CA LYS A 27 11.08 -15.63 6.75
C LYS A 27 9.86 -15.51 7.66
N ARG A 28 9.19 -16.64 7.92
CA ARG A 28 8.04 -16.70 8.83
C ARG A 28 8.42 -16.13 10.21
N GLY A 29 7.56 -15.24 10.74
CA GLY A 29 7.77 -14.55 12.02
C GLY A 29 8.60 -13.27 11.95
N VAL A 30 9.33 -13.02 10.86
CA VAL A 30 10.14 -11.78 10.75
C VAL A 30 9.24 -10.56 10.56
N THR A 31 8.09 -10.70 9.90
CA THR A 31 7.13 -9.59 9.73
C THR A 31 6.65 -9.08 11.09
N GLU A 32 6.21 -9.97 12.00
CA GLU A 32 5.78 -9.58 13.34
C GLU A 32 6.90 -8.91 14.13
N GLN A 33 8.13 -9.43 14.04
CA GLN A 33 9.27 -8.85 14.72
C GLN A 33 9.60 -7.45 14.17
N LEU A 34 9.61 -7.27 12.85
CA LEU A 34 9.81 -5.96 12.22
C LEU A 34 8.72 -4.96 12.61
N VAL A 35 7.48 -5.41 12.72
CA VAL A 35 6.35 -4.56 13.12
C VAL A 35 6.51 -4.10 14.56
N THR A 36 6.81 -4.99 15.49
CA THR A 36 6.88 -4.69 16.92
C THR A 36 8.18 -3.98 17.31
N GLU A 37 9.33 -4.50 16.89
CA GLU A 37 10.65 -4.02 17.30
C GLU A 37 11.23 -2.96 16.36
N GLY A 38 10.70 -2.88 15.11
CA GLY A 38 11.25 -2.03 14.07
C GLY A 38 12.49 -2.61 13.41
N LEU A 39 13.10 -1.83 12.51
CA LEU A 39 14.23 -2.25 11.70
C LEU A 39 15.50 -2.54 12.53
N GLU A 40 15.62 -1.95 13.72
CA GLU A 40 16.78 -2.14 14.60
C GLU A 40 16.75 -3.49 15.34
N GLY A 41 15.57 -4.08 15.54
CA GLY A 41 15.40 -5.40 16.15
C GLY A 41 15.89 -6.55 15.28
N VAL A 42 15.96 -6.35 13.97
CA VAL A 42 16.34 -7.39 12.99
C VAL A 42 17.82 -7.27 12.64
N ARG A 43 18.67 -7.90 13.45
CA ARG A 43 20.12 -7.99 13.20
C ARG A 43 20.47 -9.35 12.62
N GLY A 44 20.89 -9.35 11.34
CA GLY A 44 21.64 -10.44 10.70
C GLY A 44 20.87 -11.74 10.39
N GLY A 45 20.75 -12.10 9.12
CA GLY A 45 20.37 -13.44 8.69
C GLY A 45 18.87 -13.78 8.68
N HIS A 46 17.97 -12.80 8.84
CA HIS A 46 16.52 -12.99 8.91
C HIS A 46 15.79 -12.86 7.57
N THR A 47 16.48 -12.36 6.54
CA THR A 47 15.92 -12.20 5.20
C THR A 47 16.10 -13.44 4.34
N VAL A 48 15.19 -13.63 3.41
CA VAL A 48 15.25 -14.73 2.44
C VAL A 48 15.87 -14.21 1.15
N GLU A 49 16.67 -15.05 0.55
CA GLU A 49 17.37 -15.02 -0.73
C GLU A 49 17.29 -13.74 -1.58
N GLY A 50 18.44 -13.17 -1.88
CA GLY A 50 18.70 -12.37 -3.09
C GLY A 50 19.01 -10.88 -2.87
N LEU A 51 18.66 -10.24 -1.77
CA LEU A 51 19.01 -8.84 -1.48
C LEU A 51 19.84 -8.73 -0.19
N ALA A 52 20.81 -7.82 -0.17
CA ALA A 52 21.52 -7.46 1.06
C ALA A 52 20.55 -6.88 2.09
N ASP A 53 20.74 -7.20 3.37
CA ASP A 53 19.91 -6.71 4.49
C ASP A 53 19.80 -5.18 4.50
N GLU A 54 20.87 -4.47 4.15
CA GLU A 54 20.89 -3.00 4.05
C GLU A 54 19.93 -2.46 2.95
N THR A 55 19.82 -3.17 1.84
CA THR A 55 18.91 -2.80 0.75
C THR A 55 17.45 -2.95 1.20
N ILE A 56 17.14 -4.07 1.86
CA ILE A 56 15.79 -4.31 2.38
C ILE A 56 15.43 -3.28 3.45
N GLN A 57 16.34 -2.98 4.37
CA GLN A 57 16.14 -1.93 5.37
C GLN A 57 15.91 -0.56 4.72
N GLY A 58 16.67 -0.24 3.66
CA GLY A 58 16.48 0.98 2.89
C GLY A 58 15.09 1.05 2.24
N LEU A 59 14.65 -0.04 1.62
CA LEU A 59 13.30 -0.14 1.03
C LEU A 59 12.21 0.04 2.08
N LEU A 60 12.31 -0.64 3.23
CA LEU A 60 11.35 -0.53 4.32
C LEU A 60 11.28 0.90 4.87
N ARG A 61 12.43 1.52 5.15
CA ARG A 61 12.50 2.92 5.61
C ARG A 61 11.84 3.87 4.62
N SER A 62 12.12 3.72 3.33
CA SER A 62 11.54 4.63 2.32
C SER A 62 10.02 4.50 2.23
N GLN A 63 9.47 3.32 2.44
CA GLN A 63 8.04 3.08 2.43
C GLN A 63 7.36 3.64 3.69
N GLU A 64 7.98 3.47 4.86
CA GLU A 64 7.49 4.05 6.12
C GLU A 64 7.53 5.57 6.09
N GLU A 65 8.65 6.17 5.66
CA GLU A 65 8.80 7.62 5.50
C GLU A 65 7.83 8.19 4.46
N ALA A 66 7.57 7.48 3.35
CA ALA A 66 6.61 7.92 2.35
C ALA A 66 5.19 8.02 2.94
N LEU A 67 4.78 7.04 3.74
CA LEU A 67 3.49 7.08 4.44
C LEU A 67 3.45 8.23 5.45
N GLU A 68 4.53 8.46 6.20
CA GLU A 68 4.62 9.57 7.16
C GLU A 68 4.50 10.94 6.47
N VAL A 69 5.13 11.10 5.30
CA VAL A 69 4.96 12.33 4.49
C VAL A 69 3.53 12.51 4.03
N VAL A 70 2.83 11.43 3.62
CA VAL A 70 1.39 11.48 3.29
C VAL A 70 0.57 11.97 4.48
N PHE A 71 0.83 11.47 5.69
CA PHE A 71 0.20 11.96 6.93
C PHE A 71 0.44 13.46 7.14
N GLY A 72 1.69 13.90 7.00
CA GLY A 72 2.05 15.32 7.13
C GLY A 72 1.36 16.22 6.11
N ASP A 73 1.30 15.76 4.85
CA ASP A 73 0.64 16.48 3.76
C ASP A 73 -0.87 16.61 3.99
N VAL A 74 -1.55 15.55 4.45
CA VAL A 74 -2.97 15.59 4.81
C VAL A 74 -3.21 16.56 5.97
N ARG A 75 -2.44 16.45 7.05
CA ARG A 75 -2.58 17.33 8.24
C ARG A 75 -2.35 18.80 7.93
N SER A 76 -1.45 19.11 6.99
CA SER A 76 -1.18 20.48 6.56
C SER A 76 -2.16 21.00 5.49
N GLY A 77 -3.13 20.16 5.06
CA GLY A 77 -4.05 20.51 3.98
C GLY A 77 -3.37 20.68 2.63
N ARG A 78 -2.20 20.07 2.42
CA ARG A 78 -1.48 20.17 1.15
C ARG A 78 -2.29 19.53 0.04
N PRO A 79 -2.52 20.23 -1.09
CA PRO A 79 -3.30 19.68 -2.19
C PRO A 79 -2.55 18.55 -2.91
N LEU A 80 -3.30 17.56 -3.39
CA LEU A 80 -2.78 16.52 -4.25
C LEU A 80 -2.50 17.11 -5.64
N THR A 81 -1.25 17.09 -6.07
CA THR A 81 -0.79 17.66 -7.33
C THR A 81 0.20 16.70 -8.01
N HIS A 82 0.55 16.97 -9.25
CA HIS A 82 1.65 16.25 -9.90
C HIS A 82 2.95 16.32 -9.09
N HIS A 83 3.24 17.50 -8.53
CA HIS A 83 4.44 17.69 -7.70
C HIS A 83 4.41 16.80 -6.45
N THR A 84 3.28 16.78 -5.76
CA THR A 84 3.09 15.96 -4.56
C THR A 84 3.27 14.48 -4.89
N LEU A 85 2.61 13.98 -5.95
CA LEU A 85 2.73 12.59 -6.39
C LEU A 85 4.16 12.22 -6.80
N CYS A 86 4.84 13.11 -7.53
CA CYS A 86 6.24 12.91 -7.92
C CYS A 86 7.18 12.89 -6.70
N ALA A 87 6.95 13.76 -5.71
CA ALA A 87 7.73 13.79 -4.47
C ALA A 87 7.54 12.50 -3.65
N TRP A 88 6.30 12.02 -3.50
CA TRP A 88 6.02 10.74 -2.83
C TRP A 88 6.69 9.57 -3.54
N HIS A 89 6.58 9.51 -4.88
CA HIS A 89 7.23 8.47 -5.67
C HIS A 89 8.77 8.52 -5.54
N GLN A 90 9.37 9.70 -5.57
CA GLN A 90 10.82 9.86 -5.40
C GLN A 90 11.31 9.32 -4.06
N LEU A 91 10.55 9.60 -2.99
CA LEU A 91 10.85 9.10 -1.65
C LEU A 91 10.67 7.59 -1.57
N LEU A 92 9.52 7.09 -2.03
CA LEU A 92 9.14 5.68 -2.03
C LEU A 92 10.15 4.78 -2.75
N THR A 93 10.76 5.29 -3.83
CA THR A 93 11.69 4.53 -4.67
C THR A 93 13.16 4.91 -4.44
N ARG A 94 13.47 5.62 -3.36
CA ARG A 94 14.79 6.19 -3.09
C ARG A 94 15.92 5.14 -3.11
N PHE A 95 15.66 3.94 -2.63
CA PHE A 95 16.61 2.83 -2.59
C PHE A 95 16.45 1.83 -3.75
N GLN A 96 15.70 2.19 -4.77
CA GLN A 96 15.54 1.39 -5.98
C GLN A 96 16.25 2.09 -7.15
N GLU A 97 17.30 1.48 -7.68
CA GLU A 97 18.12 2.09 -8.73
C GLU A 97 17.59 1.81 -10.14
N THR A 98 17.06 0.61 -10.31
CA THR A 98 16.61 0.11 -11.62
C THR A 98 15.15 -0.30 -11.60
N ALA A 99 14.59 -0.41 -12.79
CA ALA A 99 13.28 -1.01 -13.06
C ALA A 99 13.39 -1.95 -14.25
N THR A 100 12.47 -2.90 -14.35
CA THR A 100 12.39 -3.75 -15.53
C THR A 100 11.82 -2.96 -16.71
N GLY A 101 12.57 -2.90 -17.79
CA GLY A 101 12.11 -2.45 -19.11
C GLY A 101 11.85 -3.65 -20.04
N ILE A 102 11.03 -3.43 -21.07
CA ILE A 102 10.77 -4.40 -22.12
C ILE A 102 11.28 -3.81 -23.43
N THR A 103 12.13 -4.55 -24.14
CA THR A 103 12.60 -4.16 -25.48
C THR A 103 11.49 -4.35 -26.51
N PRO A 104 11.58 -3.71 -27.72
CA PRO A 104 10.59 -3.91 -28.78
C PRO A 104 10.40 -5.37 -29.22
N TRP A 105 11.42 -6.22 -29.00
CA TRP A 105 11.37 -7.67 -29.30
C TRP A 105 11.03 -8.53 -28.07
N GLY A 106 10.55 -7.92 -26.97
CA GLY A 106 10.01 -8.62 -25.80
C GLY A 106 11.04 -9.08 -24.76
N ALA A 107 12.33 -8.75 -24.91
CA ALA A 107 13.33 -9.09 -23.91
C ALA A 107 13.23 -8.17 -22.69
N ARG A 108 13.35 -8.75 -21.49
CA ARG A 108 13.44 -7.98 -20.24
C ARG A 108 14.85 -7.44 -20.06
N ILE A 109 14.96 -6.16 -19.76
CA ILE A 109 16.22 -5.47 -19.46
C ILE A 109 16.06 -4.64 -18.19
N GLU A 110 17.13 -4.42 -17.47
CA GLU A 110 17.16 -3.42 -16.40
C GLU A 110 17.45 -2.05 -16.98
N ILE A 111 16.66 -1.07 -16.57
CA ILE A 111 16.82 0.33 -16.96
C ILE A 111 16.90 1.20 -15.71
N PRO A 112 17.63 2.32 -15.71
CA PRO A 112 17.64 3.25 -14.60
C PRO A 112 16.24 3.76 -14.28
N LEU A 113 15.83 3.66 -12.99
CA LEU A 113 14.54 4.15 -12.55
C LEU A 113 14.53 5.68 -12.47
N ARG A 114 13.58 6.30 -13.18
CA ARG A 114 13.36 7.75 -13.15
C ARG A 114 12.51 8.14 -11.94
N ARG A 115 13.13 8.20 -10.76
CA ARG A 115 12.47 8.51 -9.49
C ARG A 115 11.78 9.87 -9.54
N GLY A 116 10.53 9.92 -9.12
CA GLY A 116 9.74 11.17 -9.10
C GLY A 116 9.41 11.75 -10.48
N ARG A 117 9.52 10.95 -11.54
CA ARG A 117 9.21 11.39 -12.91
C ARG A 117 8.35 10.36 -13.62
N TYR A 118 7.37 10.84 -14.36
CA TYR A 118 6.53 9.97 -15.16
C TYR A 118 7.33 9.19 -16.21
N LYS A 119 6.80 8.03 -16.56
CA LYS A 119 7.41 7.13 -17.54
C LYS A 119 7.53 7.78 -18.92
N ILE A 120 8.56 7.39 -19.64
CA ILE A 120 8.79 7.77 -21.04
C ILE A 120 8.83 6.56 -21.97
N ARG A 121 8.63 5.36 -21.41
CA ARG A 121 8.57 4.10 -22.14
C ARG A 121 7.37 3.31 -21.66
N PRO A 122 6.73 2.51 -22.53
CA PRO A 122 5.73 1.53 -22.11
C PRO A 122 6.29 0.59 -21.04
N ASN A 123 5.42 0.16 -20.13
CA ASN A 123 5.77 -0.79 -19.07
C ASN A 123 4.67 -1.84 -18.89
N ASP A 124 4.06 -2.24 -20.01
CA ASP A 124 2.95 -3.16 -20.09
C ASP A 124 3.42 -4.59 -19.78
N PRO A 125 2.95 -5.22 -18.67
CA PRO A 125 3.37 -6.57 -18.34
C PRO A 125 2.68 -7.59 -19.24
N LYS A 126 3.43 -8.61 -19.63
CA LYS A 126 2.86 -9.80 -20.26
C LYS A 126 2.39 -10.75 -19.16
N ARG A 127 1.10 -11.09 -19.17
CA ARG A 127 0.50 -12.06 -18.24
C ARG A 127 1.00 -13.49 -18.53
N PRO A 128 0.86 -14.43 -17.59
CA PRO A 128 1.24 -15.83 -17.81
C PRO A 128 0.49 -16.50 -18.98
N ASP A 129 -0.73 -16.04 -19.28
CA ASP A 129 -1.54 -16.49 -20.43
C ASP A 129 -1.06 -15.91 -21.77
N GLY A 130 -0.03 -15.06 -21.76
CA GLY A 130 0.54 -14.43 -22.93
C GLY A 130 -0.13 -13.11 -23.36
N VAL A 131 -1.21 -12.72 -22.70
CA VAL A 131 -1.92 -11.45 -22.95
C VAL A 131 -1.12 -10.30 -22.37
N VAL A 132 -0.94 -9.23 -23.15
CA VAL A 132 -0.34 -7.98 -22.67
C VAL A 132 -1.41 -7.18 -21.94
N HIS A 133 -1.15 -6.80 -20.69
CA HIS A 133 -1.99 -5.86 -19.97
C HIS A 133 -1.54 -4.44 -20.32
N GLU A 134 -2.32 -3.75 -21.14
CA GLU A 134 -1.99 -2.42 -21.63
C GLU A 134 -2.32 -1.35 -20.58
N TYR A 135 -1.30 -0.52 -20.26
CA TYR A 135 -1.46 0.68 -19.46
C TYR A 135 -1.52 1.93 -20.35
N CYS A 136 -1.77 3.08 -19.75
CA CYS A 136 -1.75 4.36 -20.48
C CYS A 136 -0.39 4.57 -21.19
N PRO A 137 -0.38 4.90 -22.49
CA PRO A 137 0.84 5.21 -23.22
C PRO A 137 1.58 6.40 -22.61
N PRO A 138 2.93 6.42 -22.64
CA PRO A 138 3.73 7.48 -22.01
C PRO A 138 3.33 8.91 -22.41
N GLU A 139 3.00 9.13 -23.66
CA GLU A 139 2.60 10.44 -24.22
C GLU A 139 1.25 10.93 -23.67
N GLN A 140 0.40 10.05 -23.17
CA GLN A 140 -0.92 10.38 -22.61
C GLN A 140 -0.90 10.46 -21.07
N VAL A 141 0.17 10.00 -20.42
CA VAL A 141 0.24 9.96 -18.95
C VAL A 141 -0.05 11.32 -18.35
N ARG A 142 0.51 12.41 -18.90
CA ARG A 142 0.31 13.74 -18.33
C ARG A 142 -1.16 14.16 -18.36
N SER A 143 -1.82 14.01 -19.49
CA SER A 143 -3.23 14.39 -19.64
C SER A 143 -4.17 13.49 -18.82
N GLU A 144 -3.88 12.19 -18.69
CA GLU A 144 -4.68 11.29 -17.86
C GLU A 144 -4.49 11.59 -16.35
N MET A 145 -3.30 12.00 -15.94
CA MET A 145 -3.05 12.45 -14.57
C MET A 145 -3.70 13.81 -14.29
N ASP A 146 -3.77 14.74 -15.26
CA ASP A 146 -4.54 15.98 -15.15
C ASP A 146 -6.03 15.68 -14.91
N ARG A 147 -6.60 14.72 -15.68
CA ARG A 147 -7.98 14.24 -15.48
C ARG A 147 -8.19 13.59 -14.13
N PHE A 148 -7.27 12.71 -13.71
CA PHE A 148 -7.31 12.07 -12.40
C PHE A 148 -7.40 13.10 -11.27
N LEU A 149 -6.53 14.10 -11.27
CA LEU A 149 -6.50 15.15 -10.27
C LEU A 149 -7.75 16.04 -10.30
N ALA A 150 -8.23 16.38 -11.50
CA ALA A 150 -9.46 17.17 -11.66
C ALA A 150 -10.70 16.41 -11.16
N MET A 151 -10.82 15.11 -11.46
CA MET A 151 -11.92 14.28 -10.97
C MET A 151 -11.87 14.14 -9.45
N HIS A 152 -10.69 13.84 -8.87
CA HIS A 152 -10.51 13.80 -7.43
C HIS A 152 -10.95 15.12 -6.76
N ALA A 153 -10.55 16.26 -7.31
CA ALA A 153 -10.98 17.56 -6.81
C ALA A 153 -12.50 17.75 -6.91
N GLY A 154 -13.13 17.24 -7.97
CA GLY A 154 -14.58 17.27 -8.15
C GLY A 154 -15.35 16.38 -7.16
N HIS A 155 -14.74 15.33 -6.64
CA HIS A 155 -15.36 14.42 -5.66
C HIS A 155 -15.54 15.06 -4.28
N HIS A 156 -14.81 16.11 -3.94
CA HIS A 156 -14.83 16.73 -2.61
C HIS A 156 -16.22 17.24 -2.16
N GLY A 157 -17.13 17.49 -3.08
CA GLY A 157 -18.50 17.94 -2.76
C GLY A 157 -19.53 16.83 -2.81
N LEU A 158 -19.16 15.59 -3.16
CA LEU A 158 -20.10 14.50 -3.40
C LEU A 158 -20.41 13.64 -2.19
N ASN A 159 -19.73 13.88 -1.06
CA ASN A 159 -19.89 13.11 0.19
C ASN A 159 -19.83 11.58 -0.06
N LEU A 160 -18.85 11.14 -0.86
CA LEU A 160 -18.65 9.73 -1.17
C LEU A 160 -18.16 8.97 0.07
N PRO A 161 -18.57 7.70 0.26
CA PRO A 161 -17.93 6.83 1.22
C PRO A 161 -16.42 6.73 0.97
N THR A 162 -15.64 6.68 2.04
CA THR A 162 -14.16 6.70 1.95
C THR A 162 -13.63 5.55 1.11
N GLU A 163 -14.17 4.34 1.29
CA GLU A 163 -13.78 3.16 0.54
C GLU A 163 -14.07 3.28 -0.95
N VAL A 164 -15.11 4.03 -1.35
CA VAL A 164 -15.43 4.27 -2.77
C VAL A 164 -14.39 5.19 -3.40
N GLU A 165 -14.07 6.31 -2.73
CA GLU A 165 -13.03 7.23 -3.21
C GLU A 165 -11.65 6.55 -3.22
N ALA A 166 -11.31 5.82 -2.17
CA ALA A 166 -10.05 5.08 -2.07
C ALA A 166 -9.91 4.02 -3.18
N ALA A 167 -10.96 3.24 -3.43
CA ALA A 167 -10.99 2.25 -4.49
C ALA A 167 -10.82 2.88 -5.87
N TRP A 168 -11.55 3.98 -6.12
CA TRP A 168 -11.46 4.71 -7.38
C TRP A 168 -10.06 5.30 -7.60
N MET A 169 -9.51 6.00 -6.59
CA MET A 169 -8.17 6.60 -6.68
C MET A 169 -7.11 5.55 -6.97
N HIS A 170 -7.15 4.46 -6.21
CA HIS A 170 -6.21 3.34 -6.36
C HIS A 170 -6.30 2.74 -7.78
N HIS A 171 -7.48 2.29 -8.18
CA HIS A 171 -7.68 1.61 -9.45
C HIS A 171 -7.37 2.53 -10.64
N ARG A 172 -7.88 3.77 -10.63
CA ARG A 172 -7.61 4.73 -11.70
C ARG A 172 -6.12 5.02 -11.86
N PHE A 173 -5.41 5.19 -10.74
CA PHE A 173 -3.97 5.40 -10.76
C PHE A 173 -3.21 4.18 -11.32
N VAL A 174 -3.59 2.96 -10.92
CA VAL A 174 -3.00 1.73 -11.47
C VAL A 174 -3.26 1.60 -12.96
N ARG A 175 -4.44 1.96 -13.45
CA ARG A 175 -4.77 1.96 -14.89
C ARG A 175 -3.95 2.97 -15.70
N ILE A 176 -3.69 4.14 -15.15
CA ILE A 176 -2.79 5.13 -15.80
C ILE A 176 -1.34 4.63 -15.76
N HIS A 177 -0.93 4.03 -14.67
CA HIS A 177 0.42 3.48 -14.47
C HIS A 177 1.50 4.52 -14.78
N PRO A 178 1.50 5.68 -14.11
CA PRO A 178 2.22 6.85 -14.57
C PRO A 178 3.74 6.75 -14.43
N PHE A 179 4.26 5.91 -13.56
CA PHE A 179 5.69 5.75 -13.34
C PHE A 179 6.24 4.49 -14.02
N GLN A 180 7.55 4.42 -14.20
CA GLN A 180 8.19 3.25 -14.81
C GLN A 180 8.08 2.01 -13.91
N ASP A 181 8.10 2.22 -12.57
CA ASP A 181 7.89 1.22 -11.54
C ASP A 181 7.33 1.89 -10.27
N GLY A 182 6.94 1.12 -9.24
CA GLY A 182 6.41 1.65 -7.98
C GLY A 182 4.95 2.09 -8.02
N ASN A 183 4.22 1.82 -9.11
CA ASN A 183 2.83 2.27 -9.25
C ASN A 183 1.87 1.60 -8.26
N GLY A 184 2.02 0.31 -7.97
CA GLY A 184 1.20 -0.37 -6.97
C GLY A 184 1.43 0.18 -5.57
N ARG A 185 2.69 0.44 -5.20
CA ARG A 185 3.05 1.09 -3.93
C ARG A 185 2.45 2.49 -3.81
N MET A 186 2.54 3.29 -4.88
CA MET A 186 1.92 4.61 -4.96
C MET A 186 0.39 4.54 -4.86
N ALA A 187 -0.24 3.56 -5.50
CA ALA A 187 -1.69 3.37 -5.42
C ALA A 187 -2.15 3.06 -3.98
N ARG A 188 -1.37 2.26 -3.23
CA ARG A 188 -1.64 2.01 -1.81
C ARG A 188 -1.38 3.25 -0.93
N LEU A 189 -0.41 4.10 -1.26
CA LEU A 189 -0.28 5.42 -0.61
C LEU A 189 -1.47 6.34 -0.89
N LEU A 190 -2.01 6.33 -2.12
CA LEU A 190 -3.22 7.08 -2.46
C LEU A 190 -4.46 6.55 -1.74
N LEU A 191 -4.56 5.23 -1.56
CA LEU A 191 -5.58 4.63 -0.72
C LEU A 191 -5.47 5.15 0.71
N ALA A 192 -4.27 5.11 1.31
CA ALA A 192 -4.05 5.66 2.64
C ALA A 192 -4.38 7.16 2.72
N TYR A 193 -3.99 7.93 1.73
CA TYR A 193 -4.33 9.36 1.62
C TYR A 193 -5.85 9.61 1.65
N ALA A 194 -6.64 8.80 0.93
CA ALA A 194 -8.11 8.95 0.92
C ALA A 194 -8.73 8.73 2.30
N TYR A 195 -8.31 7.68 3.02
CA TYR A 195 -8.78 7.42 4.38
C TYR A 195 -8.35 8.53 5.36
N LEU A 196 -7.08 8.92 5.32
CA LEU A 196 -6.54 9.95 6.23
C LEU A 196 -7.22 11.31 6.06
N ARG A 197 -7.62 11.66 4.84
CA ARG A 197 -8.37 12.91 4.59
C ARG A 197 -9.74 12.93 5.24
N ASN A 198 -10.34 11.77 5.44
CA ASN A 198 -11.63 11.62 6.12
C ASN A 198 -11.46 11.31 7.62
N GLU A 199 -10.23 11.49 8.16
CA GLU A 199 -9.90 11.20 9.55
C GLU A 199 -10.14 9.73 9.95
N GLU A 200 -10.06 8.83 8.96
CA GLU A 200 -10.23 7.40 9.14
C GLU A 200 -8.90 6.65 9.12
N ILE A 201 -8.85 5.48 9.75
CA ILE A 201 -7.67 4.62 9.79
C ILE A 201 -7.53 3.87 8.47
N PRO A 202 -6.44 4.05 7.72
CA PRO A 202 -6.24 3.34 6.47
C PRO A 202 -6.11 1.83 6.69
N PRO A 203 -6.83 0.98 5.92
CA PRO A 203 -6.59 -0.44 5.94
C PRO A 203 -5.24 -0.78 5.32
N VAL A 204 -4.58 -1.81 5.86
CA VAL A 204 -3.39 -2.38 5.23
C VAL A 204 -3.80 -3.56 4.37
N VAL A 205 -3.42 -3.52 3.10
CA VAL A 205 -3.52 -4.68 2.22
C VAL A 205 -2.35 -5.59 2.54
N THR A 206 -2.63 -6.81 3.02
CA THR A 206 -1.60 -7.78 3.40
C THR A 206 -1.33 -8.78 2.27
N ASN A 207 -0.13 -9.36 2.27
CA ASN A 207 0.23 -10.40 1.32
C ASN A 207 -0.67 -11.65 1.44
N GLU A 208 -1.19 -11.94 2.63
CA GLU A 208 -2.18 -13.00 2.87
C GLU A 208 -3.46 -12.80 2.04
N HIS A 209 -3.89 -11.54 1.87
CA HIS A 209 -5.09 -11.18 1.11
C HIS A 209 -4.79 -10.81 -0.35
N ARG A 210 -3.54 -11.02 -0.81
CA ARG A 210 -3.09 -10.60 -2.14
C ARG A 210 -3.97 -11.13 -3.27
N ASP A 211 -4.36 -12.39 -3.22
CA ASP A 211 -5.19 -12.99 -4.27
C ASP A 211 -6.60 -12.39 -4.32
N ALA A 212 -7.22 -12.10 -3.17
CA ALA A 212 -8.50 -11.42 -3.11
C ALA A 212 -8.40 -9.98 -3.64
N TYR A 213 -7.34 -9.29 -3.24
CA TYR A 213 -7.02 -7.94 -3.73
C TYR A 213 -6.83 -7.89 -5.25
N ILE A 214 -6.07 -8.84 -5.83
CA ILE A 214 -5.87 -8.90 -7.29
C ILE A 214 -7.17 -9.21 -8.02
N ARG A 215 -7.97 -10.19 -7.54
CA ARG A 215 -9.29 -10.49 -8.13
C ARG A 215 -10.23 -9.29 -8.11
N ALA A 216 -10.21 -8.50 -7.04
CA ALA A 216 -11.01 -7.28 -6.94
C ALA A 216 -10.57 -6.21 -7.94
N LEU A 217 -9.27 -6.05 -8.16
CA LEU A 217 -8.74 -5.15 -9.20
C LEU A 217 -9.07 -5.64 -10.61
N GLU A 218 -9.01 -6.94 -10.87
CA GLU A 218 -9.41 -7.52 -12.15
C GLU A 218 -10.92 -7.35 -12.44
N ALA A 219 -11.77 -7.33 -11.41
CA ALA A 219 -13.17 -6.97 -11.57
C ALA A 219 -13.33 -5.49 -11.93
N ALA A 220 -12.59 -4.62 -11.26
CA ALA A 220 -12.56 -3.18 -11.55
C ALA A 220 -12.04 -2.89 -12.98
N ASP A 221 -11.10 -3.69 -13.51
CA ASP A 221 -10.66 -3.62 -14.91
C ASP A 221 -11.78 -3.94 -15.91
N ARG A 222 -12.83 -4.62 -15.47
CA ARG A 222 -14.05 -4.94 -16.22
C ARG A 222 -15.22 -4.01 -15.87
N ASP A 223 -14.91 -2.81 -15.38
CA ASP A 223 -15.87 -1.75 -14.99
C ASP A 223 -16.75 -2.11 -13.78
N ASP A 224 -16.36 -3.11 -12.97
CA ASP A 224 -17.03 -3.42 -11.69
C ASP A 224 -16.12 -3.13 -10.51
N LEU A 225 -16.23 -1.91 -9.98
CA LEU A 225 -15.42 -1.45 -8.83
C LEU A 225 -15.93 -2.02 -7.49
N ARG A 226 -17.18 -2.54 -7.42
CA ARG A 226 -17.81 -2.98 -6.17
C ARG A 226 -16.99 -4.01 -5.38
N PRO A 227 -16.44 -5.08 -6.00
CA PRO A 227 -15.62 -6.04 -5.23
C PRO A 227 -14.40 -5.41 -4.56
N PHE A 228 -13.84 -4.34 -5.14
CA PHE A 228 -12.71 -3.65 -4.54
C PHE A 228 -13.15 -2.71 -3.41
N VAL A 229 -14.28 -2.04 -3.54
CA VAL A 229 -14.92 -1.26 -2.46
C VAL A 229 -15.23 -2.17 -1.28
N ASP A 230 -15.87 -3.31 -1.52
CA ASP A 230 -16.24 -4.29 -0.48
C ASP A 230 -14.99 -4.85 0.22
N PHE A 231 -13.94 -5.16 -0.54
CA PHE A 231 -12.67 -5.60 0.00
C PHE A 231 -12.06 -4.55 0.95
N LEU A 232 -12.04 -3.28 0.54
CA LEU A 232 -11.49 -2.19 1.38
C LEU A 232 -12.34 -1.95 2.62
N GLY A 233 -13.66 -1.93 2.48
CA GLY A 233 -14.60 -1.76 3.60
C GLY A 233 -14.44 -2.86 4.65
N LEU A 234 -14.36 -4.13 4.22
CA LEU A 234 -14.10 -5.25 5.12
C LEU A 234 -12.76 -5.10 5.86
N ARG A 235 -11.69 -4.73 5.14
CA ARG A 235 -10.38 -4.53 5.77
C ARG A 235 -10.38 -3.35 6.74
N ALA A 236 -11.03 -2.24 6.39
CA ALA A 236 -11.17 -1.07 7.26
C ALA A 236 -11.94 -1.40 8.54
N ALA A 237 -13.03 -2.17 8.46
CA ALA A 237 -13.81 -2.61 9.61
C ALA A 237 -12.95 -3.42 10.60
N VAL A 238 -12.16 -4.38 10.12
CA VAL A 238 -11.25 -5.18 10.98
C VAL A 238 -10.25 -4.28 11.72
N PHE A 239 -9.68 -3.27 11.04
CA PHE A 239 -8.75 -2.35 11.68
C PHE A 239 -9.42 -1.41 12.70
N LEU A 240 -10.63 -0.96 12.40
CA LEU A 240 -11.40 -0.11 13.31
C LEU A 240 -11.77 -0.89 14.59
N GLU A 241 -12.23 -2.13 14.47
CA GLU A 241 -12.53 -3.01 15.61
C GLU A 241 -11.30 -3.21 16.50
N ALA A 242 -10.13 -3.45 15.90
CA ALA A 242 -8.86 -3.56 16.64
C ALA A 242 -8.53 -2.27 17.40
N ALA A 243 -8.69 -1.11 16.76
CA ALA A 243 -8.45 0.20 17.38
C ALA A 243 -9.39 0.47 18.56
N ILE A 244 -10.68 0.14 18.40
CA ILE A 244 -11.69 0.25 19.47
C ILE A 244 -11.31 -0.64 20.64
N GLY A 245 -10.97 -1.91 20.40
CA GLY A 245 -10.55 -2.85 21.45
C GLY A 245 -9.33 -2.36 22.23
N ILE A 246 -8.35 -1.76 21.55
CA ILE A 246 -7.17 -1.15 22.20
C ILE A 246 -7.57 0.03 23.06
N ALA A 247 -8.45 0.91 22.54
CA ALA A 247 -8.92 2.07 23.29
C ALA A 247 -9.72 1.65 24.54
N GLU A 248 -10.61 0.67 24.43
CA GLU A 248 -11.37 0.12 25.56
C GLU A 248 -10.45 -0.50 26.61
N ASP A 249 -9.43 -1.27 26.20
CA ASP A 249 -8.48 -1.86 27.13
C ASP A 249 -7.63 -0.78 27.81
N ALA A 250 -7.24 0.27 27.10
CA ALA A 250 -6.53 1.40 27.69
C ALA A 250 -7.38 2.13 28.75
N LEU A 251 -8.64 2.40 28.44
CA LEU A 251 -9.59 3.04 29.37
C LEU A 251 -9.87 2.17 30.61
N ALA A 252 -9.89 0.86 30.44
CA ALA A 252 -10.11 -0.09 31.54
C ALA A 252 -8.83 -0.44 32.32
N GLY A 253 -7.68 0.16 31.98
CA GLY A 253 -6.38 -0.17 32.59
C GLY A 253 -5.89 -1.59 32.30
N ARG A 254 -6.43 -2.26 31.27
CA ARG A 254 -6.04 -3.60 30.86
C ARG A 254 -4.88 -3.53 29.88
N ASN A 255 -3.84 -4.32 30.09
CA ASN A 255 -2.70 -4.41 29.18
C ASN A 255 -2.79 -5.70 28.37
N ARG A 256 -3.65 -5.73 27.33
CA ARG A 256 -3.76 -6.86 26.41
C ARG A 256 -2.86 -6.62 25.20
N LEU A 257 -2.22 -7.70 24.72
CA LEU A 257 -1.49 -7.67 23.46
C LEU A 257 -2.49 -7.82 22.31
N HIS A 258 -2.58 -6.79 21.47
CA HIS A 258 -3.38 -6.79 20.26
C HIS A 258 -2.49 -7.08 19.06
N HIS A 259 -2.85 -8.12 18.30
CA HIS A 259 -2.09 -8.48 17.11
C HIS A 259 -2.31 -7.44 15.99
N PRO A 260 -1.26 -7.12 15.21
CA PRO A 260 -1.37 -6.18 14.09
C PRO A 260 -2.48 -6.48 13.07
N ASN A 261 -2.87 -7.71 12.87
CA ASN A 261 -3.94 -8.13 11.93
C ASN A 261 -5.37 -8.02 12.48
N GLY A 262 -5.58 -7.29 13.58
CA GLY A 262 -6.89 -7.17 14.21
C GLY A 262 -7.26 -8.35 15.11
N GLY A 263 -6.37 -9.35 15.28
CA GLY A 263 -6.56 -10.42 16.25
C GLY A 263 -6.10 -10.02 17.66
N VAL A 264 -6.56 -10.76 18.65
CA VAL A 264 -6.16 -10.62 20.06
C VAL A 264 -5.32 -11.80 20.46
N THR A 265 -4.15 -11.58 21.07
CA THR A 265 -3.37 -12.64 21.69
C THR A 265 -3.82 -12.78 23.16
N ARG A 266 -4.38 -13.94 23.52
CA ARG A 266 -4.71 -14.30 24.91
C ARG A 266 -3.83 -15.49 25.31
N ASP A 267 -3.17 -15.39 26.44
CA ASP A 267 -2.34 -16.48 27.01
C ASP A 267 -1.30 -17.06 26.02
N GLY A 268 -0.73 -16.23 25.16
CA GLY A 268 0.24 -16.64 24.12
C GLY A 268 -0.39 -17.29 22.88
N VAL A 269 -1.71 -17.36 22.77
CA VAL A 269 -2.44 -17.90 21.62
C VAL A 269 -3.05 -16.75 20.82
N TYR A 270 -2.76 -16.73 19.52
CA TYR A 270 -3.32 -15.75 18.58
C TYR A 270 -4.73 -16.14 18.16
N TYR A 271 -5.67 -15.23 18.32
CA TYR A 271 -7.04 -15.34 17.83
C TYR A 271 -7.22 -14.34 16.67
N PRO A 272 -7.35 -14.80 15.41
CA PRO A 272 -7.61 -13.90 14.28
C PRO A 272 -8.94 -13.18 14.48
N GLY A 273 -8.94 -11.86 14.22
CA GLY A 273 -10.18 -11.08 14.23
C GLY A 273 -11.07 -11.47 13.04
N GLY A 274 -12.22 -12.06 13.34
CA GLY A 274 -13.24 -12.38 12.36
C GLY A 274 -13.31 -13.87 12.01
N ASP A 275 -13.89 -14.65 12.89
CA ASP A 275 -14.91 -15.66 12.62
C ASP A 275 -15.62 -15.91 13.96
N ALA A 276 -16.53 -14.98 14.27
CA ALA A 276 -17.55 -15.25 15.29
C ALA A 276 -18.65 -16.08 14.63
N GLU A 277 -18.38 -17.36 14.40
CA GLU A 277 -19.44 -18.34 14.27
C GLU A 277 -19.26 -19.44 15.30
N SER A 278 -20.33 -19.55 16.08
CA SER A 278 -20.82 -20.69 16.83
C SER A 278 -19.97 -21.23 18.00
N THR A 279 -20.31 -20.93 19.19
CA THR A 279 -21.27 -21.67 20.01
C THR A 279 -21.69 -20.87 21.21
#